data_99ead1723a2a78eeadeceab41699b3aa
#
_entry.id   99ead1723a2a78eeadeceab41699b3aa
#
_cell.length_a   1.000
_cell.length_b   1.000
_cell.length_c   1.000
_cell.angle_alpha   90.00
_cell.angle_beta   90.00
_cell.angle_gamma   90.00
#
_symmetry.space_group_name_H-M   'P 1'
#
loop_
_entity.id
_entity.type
_entity.pdbx_description
1 polymer ?
#
loop_
_entity_poly.entity_id
_entity_poly.type
_entity_poly.pdbx_seq_one_letter_code
_entity_poly.pdbx_strand_id
1 'polypeptide(L)'
;IRSELRSRMGRFVNLAPGDDATAFFASDLTREHLREVVRLFIAAQPGQHLVPFGRLGTGSINLLVFALLTFIAELKNKQSVIFAMEEPEIALPPHTQRRVTRFVLAEMGQSIVTSHSPYVIEQFDHEQIVILNRNETGALTGQPIDGQAIKSKTFRVERRQFAEAILSRAVLVVEGSTEAALFPVASSIMEASLNPEDYTHLDLAGVSIFNAGGDGSVPRHGPVFSALGKLAFGFYDKPNAPLNQDAMDKLKSYTQVWESPEKGIEELLVKETPIAVVRRFLNEVKDRPDYPSVGVYDPAAGDGEVTALATKVLKARKGDAYGYAAMMISQCQHADQLPATIREILETIHKALSAVSEDVAAPPPDDLEDLF
;
A
#
# COMPACT_ATOMS: atom_id res chain seq x y z
N ILE A 1 4.54 1.79 40.59
CA ILE A 1 4.94 2.36 39.29
C ILE A 1 5.69 1.31 38.46
N ARG A 2 6.78 0.67 38.98
CA ARG A 2 7.60 -0.30 38.24
C ARG A 2 6.80 -1.49 37.71
N SER A 3 6.02 -2.16 38.56
CA SER A 3 5.17 -3.30 38.19
C SER A 3 4.08 -2.90 37.20
N GLU A 4 3.50 -1.73 37.38
CA GLU A 4 2.46 -1.20 36.52
C GLU A 4 3.01 -0.86 35.12
N LEU A 5 4.16 -0.18 35.06
CA LEU A 5 4.83 0.12 33.81
C LEU A 5 5.19 -1.14 33.04
N ARG A 6 5.72 -2.16 33.73
CA ARG A 6 6.03 -3.46 33.16
C ARG A 6 4.79 -4.16 32.59
N SER A 7 3.69 -4.19 33.36
CA SER A 7 2.42 -4.76 32.92
C SER A 7 1.93 -4.11 31.64
N ARG A 8 2.04 -2.79 31.50
CA ARG A 8 1.61 -2.04 30.32
C ARG A 8 2.51 -2.28 29.11
N MET A 9 3.83 -2.23 29.32
CA MET A 9 4.78 -2.54 28.25
C MET A 9 4.63 -3.97 27.75
N GLY A 10 4.35 -4.93 28.63
CA GLY A 10 4.08 -6.32 28.30
C GLY A 10 2.86 -6.54 27.36
N ARG A 11 1.98 -5.54 27.22
CA ARG A 11 0.89 -5.59 26.25
C ARG A 11 1.36 -5.36 24.81
N PHE A 12 2.53 -4.77 24.60
CA PHE A 12 3.05 -4.37 23.30
C PHE A 12 4.32 -5.13 22.91
N VAL A 13 5.15 -5.49 23.90
CA VAL A 13 6.42 -6.20 23.70
C VAL A 13 6.52 -7.37 24.68
N ASN A 14 7.21 -8.42 24.24
CA ASN A 14 7.50 -9.56 25.10
C ASN A 14 8.70 -9.24 26.00
N LEU A 15 8.42 -8.83 27.23
CA LEU A 15 9.46 -8.51 28.21
C LEU A 15 9.97 -9.77 28.90
N ALA A 16 11.20 -9.70 29.42
CA ALA A 16 11.76 -10.75 30.29
C ALA A 16 10.80 -11.11 31.45
N PRO A 17 10.66 -12.38 31.82
CA PRO A 17 9.87 -12.76 32.97
C PRO A 17 10.51 -12.26 34.28
N GLY A 18 9.68 -11.96 35.29
CA GLY A 18 10.11 -11.50 36.60
C GLY A 18 10.15 -9.97 36.76
N ASP A 19 10.29 -9.52 37.99
CA ASP A 19 10.29 -8.09 38.34
C ASP A 19 11.56 -7.36 37.91
N ASP A 20 12.58 -8.10 37.48
CA ASP A 20 13.86 -7.55 37.04
C ASP A 20 13.87 -6.99 35.61
N ALA A 21 12.75 -7.17 34.86
CA ALA A 21 12.64 -6.63 33.50
C ALA A 21 12.60 -5.10 33.45
N THR A 22 12.28 -4.43 34.55
CA THR A 22 12.29 -2.97 34.68
C THR A 22 12.89 -2.55 36.01
N ALA A 23 13.76 -1.54 36.02
CA ALA A 23 14.32 -1.01 37.24
C ALA A 23 14.53 0.51 37.16
N PHE A 24 14.44 1.16 38.33
CA PHE A 24 14.82 2.56 38.47
C PHE A 24 16.11 2.60 39.30
N PHE A 25 17.13 3.26 38.76
CA PHE A 25 18.39 3.48 39.46
C PHE A 25 18.65 4.96 39.58
N ALA A 26 19.22 5.37 40.73
CA ALA A 26 19.77 6.70 40.90
C ALA A 26 21.10 6.80 40.15
N SER A 27 21.32 7.83 39.36
CA SER A 27 22.62 8.14 38.77
C SER A 27 23.47 8.96 39.74
N ASP A 28 24.79 8.88 39.59
CA ASP A 28 25.75 9.56 40.47
C ASP A 28 25.45 11.05 40.67
N LEU A 29 25.55 11.48 41.92
CA LEU A 29 25.00 12.69 42.48
C LEU A 29 25.84 13.94 42.21
N THR A 30 25.24 14.92 41.55
CA THR A 30 25.40 16.31 41.91
C THR A 30 24.04 16.93 42.22
N ARG A 31 23.97 17.72 43.31
CA ARG A 31 22.73 18.31 43.87
C ARG A 31 21.93 19.17 42.90
N GLU A 32 22.50 19.58 41.78
CA GLU A 32 21.89 20.45 40.78
C GLU A 32 20.99 19.70 39.78
N HIS A 33 21.10 18.38 39.68
CA HIS A 33 20.37 17.58 38.72
C HIS A 33 19.42 16.54 39.33
N LEU A 34 18.77 16.87 40.45
CA LEU A 34 17.79 15.98 41.11
C LEU A 34 16.68 15.47 40.18
N ARG A 35 16.42 16.11 39.03
CA ARG A 35 15.49 15.67 38.01
C ARG A 35 16.04 14.60 37.06
N GLU A 36 17.37 14.43 37.00
CA GLU A 36 18.08 13.44 36.19
C GLU A 36 18.47 12.18 36.96
N VAL A 37 18.20 12.13 38.26
CA VAL A 37 18.71 11.12 39.20
C VAL A 37 18.02 9.77 39.01
N VAL A 38 16.76 9.72 38.55
CA VAL A 38 16.05 8.48 38.37
C VAL A 38 15.97 8.13 36.89
N ARG A 39 16.70 7.09 36.50
CA ARG A 39 16.66 6.57 35.13
C ARG A 39 15.92 5.23 35.09
N LEU A 40 15.06 5.08 34.10
CA LEU A 40 14.39 3.80 33.78
C LEU A 40 15.34 2.89 33.01
N PHE A 41 15.48 1.65 33.47
CA PHE A 41 16.21 0.59 32.81
C PHE A 41 15.23 -0.50 32.40
N ILE A 42 15.42 -1.08 31.21
CA ILE A 42 14.52 -2.08 30.64
C ILE A 42 15.36 -3.24 30.10
N ALA A 43 14.91 -4.46 30.35
CA ALA A 43 15.36 -5.65 29.65
C ALA A 43 14.25 -6.06 28.65
N ALA A 44 14.51 -5.90 27.37
CA ALA A 44 13.52 -6.15 26.32
C ALA A 44 13.27 -7.65 26.07
N GLN A 45 14.25 -8.51 26.39
CA GLN A 45 14.15 -9.95 26.19
C GLN A 45 14.60 -10.73 27.45
N PRO A 46 14.11 -11.95 27.65
CA PRO A 46 14.58 -12.82 28.72
C PRO A 46 16.10 -13.02 28.65
N GLY A 47 16.78 -12.87 29.78
CA GLY A 47 18.24 -13.05 29.89
C GLY A 47 19.09 -11.86 29.39
N GLN A 48 18.48 -10.79 28.90
CA GLN A 48 19.21 -9.56 28.57
C GLN A 48 19.48 -8.71 29.81
N HIS A 49 20.59 -7.97 29.78
CA HIS A 49 20.91 -6.99 30.81
C HIS A 49 19.96 -5.79 30.75
N LEU A 50 19.70 -5.19 31.89
CA LEU A 50 18.98 -3.93 32.01
C LEU A 50 19.76 -2.81 31.31
N VAL A 51 19.11 -2.14 30.37
CA VAL A 51 19.68 -1.05 29.57
C VAL A 51 18.95 0.25 29.89
N PRO A 52 19.67 1.40 30.06
CA PRO A 52 19.02 2.70 30.23
C PRO A 52 18.08 2.97 29.03
N PHE A 53 16.88 3.51 29.30
CA PHE A 53 15.89 3.76 28.23
C PHE A 53 16.45 4.60 27.06
N GLY A 54 17.33 5.58 27.33
CA GLY A 54 17.97 6.42 26.31
C GLY A 54 18.96 5.68 25.39
N ARG A 55 19.27 4.41 25.68
CA ARG A 55 20.08 3.53 24.81
C ARG A 55 19.23 2.48 24.07
N LEU A 56 17.94 2.49 24.28
CA LEU A 56 17.00 1.65 23.51
C LEU A 56 16.82 2.19 22.10
N GLY A 57 16.46 1.31 21.17
CA GLY A 57 16.06 1.73 19.82
C GLY A 57 14.78 2.59 19.86
N THR A 58 14.64 3.47 18.87
CA THR A 58 13.52 4.44 18.77
C THR A 58 12.16 3.80 18.98
N GLY A 59 11.90 2.62 18.38
CA GLY A 59 10.63 1.90 18.55
C GLY A 59 10.33 1.52 20.00
N SER A 60 11.37 1.10 20.77
CA SER A 60 11.19 0.76 22.20
C SER A 60 10.93 2.01 23.04
N ILE A 61 11.56 3.12 22.69
CA ILE A 61 11.31 4.43 23.34
C ILE A 61 9.88 4.87 23.08
N ASN A 62 9.39 4.80 21.83
CA ASN A 62 8.02 5.16 21.48
C ASN A 62 7.00 4.30 22.23
N LEU A 63 7.25 2.99 22.36
CA LEU A 63 6.38 2.10 23.15
C LEU A 63 6.39 2.43 24.64
N LEU A 64 7.53 2.84 25.19
CA LEU A 64 7.62 3.28 26.58
C LEU A 64 6.82 4.57 26.80
N VAL A 65 6.98 5.57 25.92
CA VAL A 65 6.22 6.82 25.97
C VAL A 65 4.71 6.51 25.87
N PHE A 66 4.32 5.65 24.95
CA PHE A 66 2.94 5.21 24.82
C PHE A 66 2.41 4.54 26.09
N ALA A 67 3.18 3.62 26.70
CA ALA A 67 2.81 2.98 27.98
C ALA A 67 2.66 3.98 29.13
N LEU A 68 3.49 5.00 29.20
CA LEU A 68 3.39 6.07 30.20
C LEU A 68 2.16 6.95 29.98
N LEU A 69 1.89 7.35 28.73
CA LEU A 69 0.72 8.17 28.40
C LEU A 69 -0.59 7.44 28.70
N THR A 70 -0.67 6.15 28.39
CA THR A 70 -1.85 5.33 28.72
C THR A 70 -2.04 5.20 30.24
N PHE A 71 -0.94 5.10 31.00
CA PHE A 71 -0.99 5.10 32.45
C PHE A 71 -1.51 6.43 33.02
N ILE A 72 -1.05 7.57 32.50
CA ILE A 72 -1.54 8.89 32.88
C ILE A 72 -3.04 9.04 32.56
N ALA A 73 -3.47 8.57 31.37
CA ALA A 73 -4.88 8.60 30.96
C ALA A 73 -5.78 7.78 31.91
N GLU A 74 -5.32 6.61 32.37
CA GLU A 74 -6.07 5.81 33.35
C GLU A 74 -6.18 6.51 34.71
N LEU A 75 -5.13 7.16 35.18
CA LEU A 75 -5.14 7.92 36.44
C LEU A 75 -6.12 9.11 36.38
N LYS A 76 -6.33 9.69 35.19
CA LYS A 76 -7.21 10.83 34.98
C LYS A 76 -8.65 10.48 34.57
N ASN A 77 -9.06 9.23 34.69
CA ASN A 77 -10.32 8.72 34.12
C ASN A 77 -10.33 8.81 32.58
N LYS A 78 -10.19 7.69 31.91
CA LYS A 78 -10.06 7.54 30.45
C LYS A 78 -11.10 8.32 29.63
N GLN A 79 -12.32 8.47 30.14
CA GLN A 79 -13.41 9.14 29.43
C GLN A 79 -13.25 10.68 29.31
N SER A 80 -12.40 11.27 30.13
CA SER A 80 -12.14 12.74 30.12
C SER A 80 -10.86 13.11 29.36
N VAL A 81 -10.18 12.16 28.71
CA VAL A 81 -8.92 12.37 28.03
C VAL A 81 -9.09 12.14 26.53
N ILE A 82 -8.72 13.13 25.73
CA ILE A 82 -8.53 12.97 24.29
C ILE A 82 -7.09 12.51 24.08
N PHE A 83 -6.91 11.35 23.44
CA PHE A 83 -5.61 10.78 23.15
C PHE A 83 -5.22 11.14 21.73
N ALA A 84 -4.24 12.03 21.54
CA ALA A 84 -3.72 12.42 20.24
C ALA A 84 -2.37 11.77 19.99
N MET A 85 -2.22 11.11 18.85
CA MET A 85 -0.99 10.46 18.41
C MET A 85 -0.66 10.89 16.99
N GLU A 86 0.58 11.27 16.78
CA GLU A 86 1.16 11.54 15.46
C GLU A 86 2.08 10.39 15.08
N GLU A 87 1.83 9.79 13.93
CA GLU A 87 2.61 8.71 13.32
C GLU A 87 3.06 7.62 14.31
N PRO A 88 2.14 6.92 14.98
CA PRO A 88 2.49 5.90 15.99
C PRO A 88 3.27 4.72 15.41
N GLU A 89 3.36 4.60 14.10
CA GLU A 89 4.10 3.59 13.36
C GLU A 89 5.60 3.78 13.33
N ILE A 90 6.12 4.98 13.64
CA ILE A 90 7.56 5.29 13.51
C ILE A 90 8.41 4.29 14.30
N ALA A 91 9.33 3.63 13.57
CA ALA A 91 10.26 2.63 14.09
C ALA A 91 9.60 1.40 14.73
N LEU A 92 8.33 1.13 14.43
CA LEU A 92 7.61 -0.06 14.90
C LEU A 92 7.41 -1.06 13.76
N PRO A 93 7.63 -2.36 14.00
CA PRO A 93 7.29 -3.39 13.00
C PRO A 93 5.76 -3.52 12.84
N PRO A 94 5.28 -3.99 11.67
CA PRO A 94 3.85 -4.02 11.33
C PRO A 94 2.93 -4.67 12.37
N HIS A 95 3.36 -5.78 12.97
CA HIS A 95 2.57 -6.46 14.02
C HIS A 95 2.41 -5.61 15.30
N THR A 96 3.42 -4.82 15.64
CA THR A 96 3.39 -3.91 16.79
C THR A 96 2.51 -2.70 16.49
N GLN A 97 2.59 -2.13 15.28
CA GLN A 97 1.71 -1.06 14.82
C GLN A 97 0.23 -1.46 15.00
N ARG A 98 -0.16 -2.63 14.48
CA ARG A 98 -1.52 -3.16 14.65
C ARG A 98 -1.91 -3.32 16.12
N ARG A 99 -0.98 -3.79 16.97
CA ARG A 99 -1.27 -4.02 18.39
C ARG A 99 -1.47 -2.71 19.16
N VAL A 100 -0.62 -1.71 18.91
CA VAL A 100 -0.75 -0.37 19.51
C VAL A 100 -2.07 0.28 19.09
N THR A 101 -2.38 0.26 17.79
CA THR A 101 -3.63 0.86 17.27
C THR A 101 -4.86 0.19 17.86
N ARG A 102 -4.92 -1.15 17.90
CA ARG A 102 -6.04 -1.89 18.53
C ARG A 102 -6.19 -1.57 20.00
N PHE A 103 -5.09 -1.40 20.71
CA PHE A 103 -5.12 -1.01 22.12
C PHE A 103 -5.74 0.37 22.30
N VAL A 104 -5.33 1.35 21.47
CA VAL A 104 -5.89 2.71 21.49
C VAL A 104 -7.39 2.67 21.24
N LEU A 105 -7.83 1.95 20.22
CA LEU A 105 -9.26 1.82 19.87
C LEU A 105 -10.09 1.15 20.95
N ALA A 106 -9.53 0.17 21.67
CA ALA A 106 -10.25 -0.58 22.69
C ALA A 106 -10.29 0.12 24.06
N GLU A 107 -9.22 0.83 24.41
CA GLU A 107 -8.98 1.29 25.78
C GLU A 107 -9.17 2.80 25.95
N MET A 108 -9.10 3.62 24.88
CA MET A 108 -9.25 5.05 24.96
C MET A 108 -10.69 5.48 24.61
N GLY A 109 -11.26 6.37 25.42
CA GLY A 109 -12.61 6.87 25.19
C GLY A 109 -12.71 7.74 23.93
N GLN A 110 -11.68 8.54 23.65
CA GLN A 110 -11.58 9.37 22.45
C GLN A 110 -10.12 9.44 22.00
N SER A 111 -9.88 9.21 20.70
CA SER A 111 -8.53 9.27 20.13
C SER A 111 -8.53 9.92 18.75
N ILE A 112 -7.46 10.66 18.47
CA ILE A 112 -7.13 11.23 17.17
C ILE A 112 -5.75 10.69 16.78
N VAL A 113 -5.64 10.04 15.62
CA VAL A 113 -4.41 9.43 15.16
C VAL A 113 -4.11 9.92 13.75
N THR A 114 -2.93 10.48 13.51
CA THR A 114 -2.43 10.72 12.15
C THR A 114 -1.48 9.58 11.77
N SER A 115 -1.55 9.11 10.53
CA SER A 115 -0.74 7.97 10.09
C SER A 115 -0.57 7.93 8.58
N HIS A 116 0.61 7.48 8.14
CA HIS A 116 0.93 7.10 6.77
C HIS A 116 1.09 5.58 6.61
N SER A 117 0.73 4.79 7.63
CA SER A 117 0.87 3.34 7.60
C SER A 117 -0.42 2.64 7.24
N PRO A 118 -0.44 1.81 6.18
CA PRO A 118 -1.59 0.97 5.88
C PRO A 118 -1.93 -0.01 7.01
N TYR A 119 -0.94 -0.41 7.82
CA TYR A 119 -1.15 -1.30 8.98
C TYR A 119 -1.87 -0.62 10.15
N VAL A 120 -1.77 0.69 10.26
CA VAL A 120 -2.52 1.51 11.22
C VAL A 120 -3.92 1.75 10.66
N ILE A 121 -4.03 2.23 9.43
CA ILE A 121 -5.29 2.60 8.76
C ILE A 121 -6.23 1.39 8.66
N GLU A 122 -5.73 0.20 8.35
CA GLU A 122 -6.54 -1.03 8.26
C GLU A 122 -7.25 -1.43 9.57
N GLN A 123 -6.87 -0.84 10.72
CA GLN A 123 -7.50 -1.14 12.01
C GLN A 123 -8.77 -0.31 12.26
N PHE A 124 -8.92 0.81 11.54
CA PHE A 124 -10.09 1.69 11.66
C PHE A 124 -11.23 1.23 10.74
N ASP A 125 -12.46 1.51 11.13
CA ASP A 125 -13.57 1.42 10.19
C ASP A 125 -13.58 2.66 9.29
N HIS A 126 -14.09 2.52 8.05
CA HIS A 126 -14.02 3.60 7.05
C HIS A 126 -14.66 4.91 7.54
N GLU A 127 -15.71 4.85 8.35
CA GLU A 127 -16.38 6.02 8.96
C GLU A 127 -15.50 6.79 9.96
N GLN A 128 -14.41 6.16 10.42
CA GLN A 128 -13.45 6.76 11.37
C GLN A 128 -12.28 7.44 10.67
N ILE A 129 -12.19 7.32 9.34
CA ILE A 129 -11.06 7.81 8.55
C ILE A 129 -11.42 9.15 7.91
N VAL A 130 -10.55 10.14 8.10
CA VAL A 130 -10.60 11.43 7.41
C VAL A 130 -9.35 11.58 6.57
N ILE A 131 -9.53 11.75 5.27
CA ILE A 131 -8.42 12.00 4.34
C ILE A 131 -8.11 13.50 4.37
N LEU A 132 -6.86 13.85 4.63
CA LEU A 132 -6.39 15.22 4.57
C LEU A 132 -5.74 15.47 3.20
N ASN A 133 -6.27 16.42 2.48
CA ASN A 133 -5.73 16.88 1.21
C ASN A 133 -5.28 18.34 1.34
N ARG A 134 -4.21 18.70 0.65
CA ARG A 134 -3.78 20.09 0.48
C ARG A 134 -4.31 20.60 -0.85
N ASN A 135 -5.04 21.70 -0.83
CA ASN A 135 -5.54 22.33 -2.06
C ASN A 135 -4.43 23.18 -2.73
N GLU A 136 -4.74 23.76 -3.89
CA GLU A 136 -3.84 24.61 -4.67
C GLU A 136 -3.33 25.84 -3.90
N THR A 137 -4.11 26.38 -2.97
CA THR A 137 -3.71 27.48 -2.10
C THR A 137 -2.87 27.05 -0.90
N GLY A 138 -2.56 25.75 -0.77
CA GLY A 138 -1.86 25.19 0.37
C GLY A 138 -2.72 24.93 1.60
N ALA A 139 -4.01 25.25 1.58
CA ALA A 139 -4.90 25.01 2.70
C ALA A 139 -5.22 23.50 2.82
N LEU A 140 -5.29 23.02 4.06
CA LEU A 140 -5.69 21.65 4.37
C LEU A 140 -7.20 21.51 4.35
N THR A 141 -7.70 20.52 3.64
CA THR A 141 -9.10 20.12 3.63
C THR A 141 -9.23 18.69 4.13
N GLY A 142 -10.18 18.45 5.05
CA GLY A 142 -10.49 17.12 5.56
C GLY A 142 -11.70 16.53 4.85
N GLN A 143 -11.58 15.35 4.28
CA GLN A 143 -12.66 14.62 3.64
C GLN A 143 -12.91 13.30 4.39
N PRO A 144 -14.03 13.19 5.15
CA PRO A 144 -14.44 11.92 5.73
C PRO A 144 -14.83 10.94 4.63
N ILE A 145 -14.56 9.64 4.84
CA ILE A 145 -14.99 8.62 3.91
C ILE A 145 -16.50 8.42 4.03
N ASP A 146 -17.22 8.60 2.92
CA ASP A 146 -18.66 8.36 2.88
C ASP A 146 -18.97 6.86 3.02
N GLY A 147 -19.60 6.49 4.14
CA GLY A 147 -20.03 5.13 4.41
C GLY A 147 -21.06 4.55 3.42
N GLN A 148 -21.71 5.39 2.61
CA GLN A 148 -22.61 4.94 1.54
C GLN A 148 -21.84 4.51 0.28
N ALA A 149 -20.70 5.13 0.01
CA ALA A 149 -19.86 4.79 -1.13
C ALA A 149 -19.15 3.43 -0.96
N ILE A 150 -18.84 3.03 0.27
CA ILE A 150 -18.11 1.80 0.58
C ILE A 150 -18.97 0.86 1.40
N LYS A 151 -19.35 -0.28 0.83
CA LYS A 151 -20.03 -1.32 1.62
C LYS A 151 -19.08 -1.87 2.68
N SER A 152 -19.45 -1.78 3.95
CA SER A 152 -18.65 -2.23 5.11
C SER A 152 -18.10 -3.66 4.95
N LYS A 153 -18.82 -4.56 4.26
CA LYS A 153 -18.35 -5.93 3.99
C LYS A 153 -17.14 -5.94 3.03
N THR A 154 -17.19 -5.16 1.95
CA THR A 154 -16.09 -5.07 0.96
C THR A 154 -14.86 -4.47 1.60
N PHE A 155 -15.03 -3.35 2.34
CA PHE A 155 -13.94 -2.73 3.07
C PHE A 155 -13.27 -3.69 4.08
N ARG A 156 -14.04 -4.52 4.79
CA ARG A 156 -13.49 -5.46 5.78
C ARG A 156 -12.67 -6.59 5.17
N VAL A 157 -13.01 -7.05 3.97
CA VAL A 157 -12.28 -8.12 3.28
C VAL A 157 -10.99 -7.61 2.66
N GLU A 158 -11.00 -6.38 2.15
CA GLU A 158 -9.91 -5.79 1.37
C GLU A 158 -9.20 -4.63 2.10
N ARG A 159 -9.33 -4.58 3.45
CA ARG A 159 -8.87 -3.46 4.30
C ARG A 159 -7.47 -2.96 3.98
N ARG A 160 -6.54 -3.88 3.74
CA ARG A 160 -5.15 -3.52 3.47
C ARG A 160 -4.97 -2.83 2.14
N GLN A 161 -5.55 -3.36 1.07
CA GLN A 161 -5.50 -2.74 -0.25
C GLN A 161 -6.20 -1.37 -0.25
N PHE A 162 -7.33 -1.24 0.45
CA PHE A 162 -7.98 0.05 0.64
C PHE A 162 -7.10 1.04 1.41
N ALA A 163 -6.42 0.60 2.46
CA ALA A 163 -5.51 1.45 3.22
C ALA A 163 -4.34 1.96 2.35
N GLU A 164 -3.77 1.11 1.52
CA GLU A 164 -2.74 1.49 0.55
C GLU A 164 -3.30 2.47 -0.50
N ALA A 165 -4.48 2.19 -1.05
CA ALA A 165 -5.14 3.06 -2.05
C ALA A 165 -5.53 4.43 -1.47
N ILE A 166 -5.95 4.51 -0.21
CA ILE A 166 -6.25 5.78 0.48
C ILE A 166 -5.00 6.67 0.55
N LEU A 167 -3.83 6.11 0.74
CA LEU A 167 -2.56 6.83 0.84
C LEU A 167 -1.99 7.25 -0.52
N SER A 168 -2.44 6.64 -1.62
CA SER A 168 -1.94 6.92 -2.96
C SER A 168 -2.51 8.22 -3.56
N ARG A 169 -1.88 8.76 -4.60
CA ARG A 169 -2.38 9.88 -5.40
C ARG A 169 -3.44 9.41 -6.40
N ALA A 170 -3.21 8.24 -6.98
CA ALA A 170 -4.10 7.61 -7.95
C ALA A 170 -4.18 6.11 -7.71
N VAL A 171 -5.24 5.48 -8.23
CA VAL A 171 -5.48 4.05 -8.09
C VAL A 171 -5.72 3.44 -9.46
N LEU A 172 -4.93 2.42 -9.80
CA LEU A 172 -5.19 1.55 -10.94
C LEU A 172 -5.93 0.29 -10.46
N VAL A 173 -7.22 0.22 -10.73
CA VAL A 173 -8.06 -0.94 -10.40
C VAL A 173 -7.96 -1.96 -11.52
N VAL A 174 -7.50 -3.16 -11.19
CA VAL A 174 -7.35 -4.29 -12.12
C VAL A 174 -8.22 -5.46 -11.70
N GLU A 175 -8.54 -6.34 -12.64
CA GLU A 175 -9.50 -7.41 -12.38
C GLU A 175 -8.96 -8.47 -11.44
N GLY A 176 -7.69 -8.84 -11.58
CA GLY A 176 -7.09 -9.94 -10.85
C GLY A 176 -5.65 -9.74 -10.41
N SER A 177 -5.12 -10.77 -9.75
CA SER A 177 -3.74 -10.78 -9.24
C SER A 177 -2.69 -10.89 -10.35
N THR A 178 -3.06 -11.43 -11.50
CA THR A 178 -2.16 -11.51 -12.67
C THR A 178 -1.79 -10.12 -13.16
N GLU A 179 -2.81 -9.26 -13.37
CA GLU A 179 -2.63 -7.87 -13.78
C GLU A 179 -1.89 -7.08 -12.69
N ALA A 180 -2.28 -7.27 -11.43
CA ALA A 180 -1.63 -6.60 -10.31
C ALA A 180 -0.12 -6.91 -10.23
N ALA A 181 0.30 -8.13 -10.59
CA ALA A 181 1.69 -8.54 -10.60
C ALA A 181 2.47 -8.03 -11.83
N LEU A 182 1.83 -7.89 -12.99
CA LEU A 182 2.53 -7.52 -14.22
C LEU A 182 2.77 -6.01 -14.37
N PHE A 183 1.85 -5.14 -13.89
CA PHE A 183 1.97 -3.70 -14.07
C PHE A 183 3.23 -3.09 -13.45
N PRO A 184 3.66 -3.45 -12.22
CA PRO A 184 4.92 -2.97 -11.68
C PRO A 184 6.14 -3.33 -12.54
N VAL A 185 6.16 -4.56 -13.09
CA VAL A 185 7.24 -5.03 -13.97
C VAL A 185 7.25 -4.24 -15.29
N ALA A 186 6.08 -4.06 -15.90
CA ALA A 186 5.94 -3.24 -17.11
C ALA A 186 6.36 -1.79 -16.86
N SER A 187 5.98 -1.21 -15.73
CA SER A 187 6.36 0.12 -15.31
C SER A 187 7.87 0.29 -15.17
N SER A 188 8.56 -0.71 -14.59
CA SER A 188 10.02 -0.71 -14.47
C SER A 188 10.72 -0.76 -15.84
N ILE A 189 10.14 -1.46 -16.82
CA ILE A 189 10.68 -1.50 -18.19
C ILE A 189 10.47 -0.15 -18.89
N MET A 190 9.31 0.49 -18.70
CA MET A 190 9.05 1.84 -19.20
C MET A 190 10.07 2.83 -18.65
N GLU A 191 10.27 2.84 -17.33
CA GLU A 191 11.23 3.72 -16.65
C GLU A 191 12.67 3.51 -17.15
N ALA A 192 13.08 2.26 -17.34
CA ALA A 192 14.42 1.94 -17.84
C ALA A 192 14.62 2.29 -19.31
N SER A 193 13.54 2.45 -20.08
CA SER A 193 13.58 2.67 -21.55
C SER A 193 13.38 4.13 -21.95
N LEU A 194 12.77 4.95 -21.11
CA LEU A 194 12.35 6.32 -21.41
C LEU A 194 13.08 7.32 -20.51
N ASN A 195 13.08 8.59 -20.91
CA ASN A 195 13.62 9.64 -20.05
C ASN A 195 12.65 9.91 -18.87
N PRO A 196 13.14 10.40 -17.74
CA PRO A 196 12.30 10.76 -16.58
C PRO A 196 11.20 11.79 -16.87
N GLU A 197 11.40 12.63 -17.89
CA GLU A 197 10.41 13.61 -18.37
C GLU A 197 9.26 12.93 -19.15
N ASP A 198 9.53 11.79 -19.79
CA ASP A 198 8.58 11.09 -20.63
C ASP A 198 7.77 10.04 -19.84
N TYR A 199 8.36 9.51 -18.76
CA TYR A 199 7.69 8.51 -17.93
C TYR A 199 8.26 8.46 -16.50
N THR A 200 7.37 8.28 -15.54
CA THR A 200 7.67 8.07 -14.12
C THR A 200 7.08 6.75 -13.65
N HIS A 201 7.87 5.94 -12.94
CA HIS A 201 7.40 4.67 -12.38
C HIS A 201 6.15 4.84 -11.52
N LEU A 202 5.22 3.86 -11.56
CA LEU A 202 3.95 3.92 -10.82
C LEU A 202 4.15 4.21 -9.33
N ASP A 203 5.10 3.55 -8.68
CA ASP A 203 5.38 3.78 -7.25
C ASP A 203 5.87 5.21 -7.00
N LEU A 204 6.76 5.72 -7.84
CA LEU A 204 7.29 7.07 -7.70
C LEU A 204 6.22 8.12 -8.02
N ALA A 205 5.31 7.82 -8.94
CA ALA A 205 4.15 8.65 -9.25
C ALA A 205 3.06 8.60 -8.15
N GLY A 206 3.17 7.69 -7.19
CA GLY A 206 2.22 7.50 -6.09
C GLY A 206 0.93 6.80 -6.54
N VAL A 207 1.03 5.83 -7.45
CA VAL A 207 -0.09 5.01 -7.94
C VAL A 207 -0.15 3.70 -7.18
N SER A 208 -1.28 3.40 -6.55
CA SER A 208 -1.55 2.09 -5.98
C SER A 208 -2.27 1.20 -6.99
N ILE A 209 -1.89 -0.06 -7.08
CA ILE A 209 -2.60 -1.06 -7.89
C ILE A 209 -3.57 -1.81 -6.99
N PHE A 210 -4.85 -1.74 -7.32
CA PHE A 210 -5.93 -2.36 -6.56
C PHE A 210 -6.50 -3.56 -7.31
N ASN A 211 -6.33 -4.75 -6.74
CA ASN A 211 -6.92 -5.99 -7.25
C ASN A 211 -8.38 -6.08 -6.85
N ALA A 212 -9.29 -6.02 -7.81
CA ALA A 212 -10.74 -6.04 -7.59
C ALA A 212 -11.32 -7.41 -7.20
N GLY A 213 -10.50 -8.47 -7.21
CA GLY A 213 -10.87 -9.80 -6.70
C GLY A 213 -11.71 -10.65 -7.66
N GLY A 214 -11.61 -10.40 -8.97
CA GLY A 214 -12.18 -11.26 -10.03
C GLY A 214 -13.18 -10.59 -10.97
N ASP A 215 -13.69 -11.40 -11.88
CA ASP A 215 -14.51 -11.02 -13.03
C ASP A 215 -15.67 -10.09 -12.67
N GLY A 216 -15.77 -8.96 -13.40
CA GLY A 216 -16.84 -7.99 -13.25
C GLY A 216 -16.81 -7.17 -11.95
N SER A 217 -15.71 -7.21 -11.21
CA SER A 217 -15.56 -6.48 -9.94
C SER A 217 -15.09 -5.03 -10.15
N VAL A 218 -14.36 -4.75 -11.22
CA VAL A 218 -13.79 -3.42 -11.51
C VAL A 218 -14.86 -2.31 -11.46
N PRO A 219 -16.04 -2.41 -12.10
CA PRO A 219 -17.01 -1.31 -12.09
C PRO A 219 -17.40 -0.80 -10.71
N ARG A 220 -17.46 -1.67 -9.71
CA ARG A 220 -17.91 -1.28 -8.35
C ARG A 220 -16.93 -0.41 -7.58
N HIS A 221 -15.64 -0.37 -7.97
CA HIS A 221 -14.60 0.36 -7.25
C HIS A 221 -14.42 1.80 -7.74
N GLY A 222 -14.81 2.12 -8.98
CA GLY A 222 -14.77 3.49 -9.51
C GLY A 222 -15.45 4.53 -8.63
N PRO A 223 -16.74 4.34 -8.29
CA PRO A 223 -17.45 5.27 -7.40
C PRO A 223 -16.78 5.43 -6.04
N VAL A 224 -16.17 4.37 -5.52
CA VAL A 224 -15.46 4.39 -4.22
C VAL A 224 -14.26 5.31 -4.29
N PHE A 225 -13.34 5.10 -5.23
CA PHE A 225 -12.11 5.90 -5.32
C PHE A 225 -12.37 7.32 -5.78
N SER A 226 -13.36 7.53 -6.66
CA SER A 226 -13.81 8.88 -7.03
C SER A 226 -14.37 9.64 -5.83
N ALA A 227 -15.18 9.00 -4.99
CA ALA A 227 -15.69 9.62 -3.75
C ALA A 227 -14.57 9.96 -2.74
N LEU A 228 -13.43 9.26 -2.79
CA LEU A 228 -12.22 9.55 -2.01
C LEU A 228 -11.35 10.67 -2.62
N GLY A 229 -11.80 11.30 -3.71
CA GLY A 229 -11.04 12.32 -4.42
C GLY A 229 -9.79 11.80 -5.14
N LYS A 230 -9.73 10.49 -5.42
CA LYS A 230 -8.58 9.88 -6.11
C LYS A 230 -8.80 9.86 -7.62
N LEU A 231 -7.72 10.05 -8.38
CA LEU A 231 -7.73 9.70 -9.79
C LEU A 231 -7.85 8.18 -9.90
N ALA A 232 -8.96 7.70 -10.42
CA ALA A 232 -9.22 6.28 -10.55
C ALA A 232 -9.08 5.86 -12.01
N PHE A 233 -8.28 4.84 -12.25
CA PHE A 233 -8.10 4.18 -13.55
C PHE A 233 -8.56 2.74 -13.44
N GLY A 234 -9.19 2.21 -14.49
CA GLY A 234 -9.71 0.85 -14.48
C GLY A 234 -9.26 0.04 -15.69
N PHE A 235 -8.86 -1.20 -15.47
CA PHE A 235 -8.59 -2.15 -16.54
C PHE A 235 -9.26 -3.48 -16.24
N TYR A 236 -10.04 -4.01 -17.21
CA TYR A 236 -10.75 -5.27 -17.05
C TYR A 236 -10.77 -6.07 -18.35
N ASP A 237 -10.89 -7.38 -18.21
CA ASP A 237 -10.97 -8.31 -19.32
C ASP A 237 -12.28 -8.13 -20.11
N LYS A 238 -12.26 -8.46 -21.39
CA LYS A 238 -13.45 -8.43 -22.22
C LYS A 238 -14.53 -9.37 -21.66
N PRO A 239 -15.69 -8.84 -21.25
CA PRO A 239 -16.72 -9.64 -20.60
C PRO A 239 -17.35 -10.62 -21.58
N ASN A 240 -17.80 -11.79 -21.07
CA ASN A 240 -18.50 -12.79 -21.88
C ASN A 240 -19.88 -12.33 -22.32
N ALA A 241 -20.51 -11.37 -21.64
CA ALA A 241 -21.77 -10.75 -21.98
C ALA A 241 -21.66 -9.24 -21.78
N PRO A 242 -22.43 -8.42 -22.53
CA PRO A 242 -22.45 -6.98 -22.35
C PRO A 242 -22.70 -6.59 -20.88
N LEU A 243 -21.96 -5.59 -20.40
CA LEU A 243 -22.17 -5.05 -19.06
C LEU A 243 -23.60 -4.48 -18.96
N ASN A 244 -24.22 -4.68 -17.80
CA ASN A 244 -25.52 -4.07 -17.52
C ASN A 244 -25.38 -2.54 -17.30
N GLN A 245 -26.50 -1.82 -17.32
CA GLN A 245 -26.52 -0.37 -17.21
C GLN A 245 -25.89 0.13 -15.90
N ASP A 246 -26.11 -0.54 -14.78
CA ASP A 246 -25.52 -0.19 -13.47
C ASP A 246 -24.00 -0.26 -13.50
N ALA A 247 -23.43 -1.31 -14.11
CA ALA A 247 -21.98 -1.43 -14.28
C ALA A 247 -21.42 -0.34 -15.20
N MET A 248 -22.08 -0.06 -16.31
CA MET A 248 -21.69 1.02 -17.23
C MET A 248 -21.73 2.39 -16.57
N ASP A 249 -22.75 2.66 -15.76
CA ASP A 249 -22.86 3.94 -15.02
C ASP A 249 -21.76 4.07 -13.97
N LYS A 250 -21.39 3.01 -13.29
CA LYS A 250 -20.27 2.98 -12.35
C LYS A 250 -18.91 3.20 -13.03
N LEU A 251 -18.72 2.69 -14.24
CA LEU A 251 -17.48 2.93 -14.99
C LEU A 251 -17.26 4.42 -15.33
N LYS A 252 -18.32 5.22 -15.42
CA LYS A 252 -18.22 6.67 -15.65
C LYS A 252 -17.55 7.43 -14.48
N SER A 253 -17.43 6.80 -13.31
CA SER A 253 -16.74 7.38 -12.14
C SER A 253 -15.22 7.29 -12.23
N TYR A 254 -14.68 6.51 -13.15
CA TYR A 254 -13.26 6.46 -13.41
C TYR A 254 -12.80 7.67 -14.20
N THR A 255 -11.56 8.11 -13.95
CA THR A 255 -10.87 9.09 -14.78
C THR A 255 -10.72 8.54 -16.20
N GLN A 256 -10.30 7.27 -16.29
CA GLN A 256 -10.28 6.50 -17.54
C GLN A 256 -10.37 5.01 -17.25
N VAL A 257 -11.00 4.27 -18.16
CA VAL A 257 -11.14 2.82 -18.06
C VAL A 257 -10.86 2.18 -19.42
N TRP A 258 -10.22 1.02 -19.40
CA TRP A 258 -9.92 0.21 -20.58
C TRP A 258 -10.57 -1.16 -20.44
N GLU A 259 -11.25 -1.56 -21.49
CA GLU A 259 -11.67 -2.93 -21.73
C GLU A 259 -10.59 -3.62 -22.56
N SER A 260 -10.12 -4.78 -22.11
CA SER A 260 -9.19 -5.59 -22.86
C SER A 260 -9.82 -6.00 -24.23
N PRO A 261 -9.09 -5.94 -25.34
CA PRO A 261 -9.56 -6.47 -26.60
C PRO A 261 -9.75 -8.00 -26.57
N GLU A 262 -9.15 -8.68 -25.61
CA GLU A 262 -9.17 -10.14 -25.45
C GLU A 262 -9.94 -10.57 -24.18
N LYS A 263 -10.35 -11.84 -24.15
CA LYS A 263 -11.13 -12.41 -23.04
C LYS A 263 -10.34 -12.72 -21.77
N GLY A 264 -9.04 -12.52 -21.80
CA GLY A 264 -8.16 -12.72 -20.68
C GLY A 264 -6.80 -12.09 -20.93
N ILE A 265 -6.18 -11.65 -19.87
CA ILE A 265 -4.87 -11.01 -19.92
C ILE A 265 -3.81 -11.91 -20.59
N GLU A 266 -3.91 -13.23 -20.44
CA GLU A 266 -2.95 -14.16 -21.04
C GLU A 266 -3.01 -14.15 -22.56
N GLU A 267 -4.19 -13.99 -23.14
CA GLU A 267 -4.38 -13.87 -24.59
C GLU A 267 -3.86 -12.53 -25.10
N LEU A 268 -4.16 -11.46 -24.39
CA LEU A 268 -3.66 -10.12 -24.69
C LEU A 268 -2.14 -10.09 -24.71
N LEU A 269 -1.50 -10.60 -23.64
CA LEU A 269 -0.04 -10.62 -23.53
C LEU A 269 0.62 -11.31 -24.72
N VAL A 270 0.17 -12.52 -25.06
CA VAL A 270 0.77 -13.28 -26.15
C VAL A 270 0.51 -12.65 -27.52
N LYS A 271 -0.64 -12.00 -27.70
CA LYS A 271 -1.01 -11.40 -28.98
C LYS A 271 -0.30 -10.08 -29.26
N GLU A 272 -0.14 -9.26 -28.24
CA GLU A 272 0.46 -7.93 -28.38
C GLU A 272 1.99 -7.91 -28.14
N THR A 273 2.57 -8.96 -27.58
CA THR A 273 4.02 -9.03 -27.35
C THR A 273 4.72 -9.58 -28.58
N PRO A 274 5.89 -9.02 -28.99
CA PRO A 274 6.67 -9.53 -30.11
C PRO A 274 7.07 -10.99 -29.91
N ILE A 275 6.99 -11.80 -30.97
CA ILE A 275 7.24 -13.24 -30.93
C ILE A 275 8.64 -13.59 -30.37
N ALA A 276 9.63 -12.73 -30.57
CA ALA A 276 10.95 -12.91 -30.01
C ALA A 276 10.95 -12.90 -28.47
N VAL A 277 10.09 -12.07 -27.87
CA VAL A 277 9.89 -12.01 -26.41
C VAL A 277 9.18 -13.28 -25.93
N VAL A 278 8.13 -13.71 -26.64
CA VAL A 278 7.40 -14.96 -26.33
C VAL A 278 8.33 -16.16 -26.34
N ARG A 279 9.25 -16.22 -27.31
CA ARG A 279 10.28 -17.28 -27.39
C ARG A 279 11.27 -17.24 -26.23
N ARG A 280 11.73 -16.03 -25.83
CA ARG A 280 12.58 -15.87 -24.62
C ARG A 280 11.87 -16.34 -23.38
N PHE A 281 10.60 -15.95 -23.21
CA PHE A 281 9.77 -16.39 -22.09
C PHE A 281 9.66 -17.92 -22.02
N LEU A 282 9.28 -18.59 -23.11
CA LEU A 282 9.15 -20.05 -23.11
C LEU A 282 10.50 -20.74 -22.85
N ASN A 283 11.59 -20.19 -23.37
CA ASN A 283 12.91 -20.72 -23.10
C ASN A 283 13.32 -20.59 -21.62
N GLU A 284 12.94 -19.50 -20.97
CA GLU A 284 13.17 -19.23 -19.54
C GLU A 284 12.38 -20.21 -18.66
N VAL A 285 11.11 -20.48 -18.99
CA VAL A 285 10.23 -21.24 -18.10
C VAL A 285 10.19 -22.74 -18.37
N LYS A 286 10.66 -23.24 -19.52
CA LYS A 286 10.54 -24.64 -19.94
C LYS A 286 11.13 -25.66 -18.97
N ASP A 287 12.19 -25.30 -18.27
CA ASP A 287 12.95 -26.18 -17.36
C ASP A 287 12.57 -25.94 -15.87
N ARG A 288 11.58 -25.12 -15.61
CA ARG A 288 11.14 -24.85 -14.24
C ARG A 288 10.40 -26.05 -13.64
N PRO A 289 10.60 -26.34 -12.33
CA PRO A 289 9.90 -27.44 -11.66
C PRO A 289 8.37 -27.31 -11.69
N ASP A 290 7.86 -26.06 -11.77
CA ASP A 290 6.44 -25.74 -11.82
C ASP A 290 5.91 -25.54 -13.25
N TYR A 291 6.70 -25.87 -14.29
CA TYR A 291 6.22 -25.79 -15.66
C TYR A 291 5.00 -26.70 -15.90
N PRO A 292 3.92 -26.20 -16.51
CA PRO A 292 2.69 -26.97 -16.66
C PRO A 292 2.81 -28.06 -17.73
N SER A 293 2.12 -29.18 -17.53
CA SER A 293 2.08 -30.30 -18.49
C SER A 293 1.17 -30.00 -19.69
N VAL A 294 1.37 -28.86 -20.37
CA VAL A 294 0.54 -28.41 -21.51
C VAL A 294 1.21 -28.54 -22.87
N GLY A 295 2.47 -28.98 -22.87
CA GLY A 295 3.31 -29.19 -24.07
C GLY A 295 4.76 -28.91 -23.78
N VAL A 296 5.65 -29.34 -24.69
CA VAL A 296 7.11 -29.10 -24.62
C VAL A 296 7.43 -27.98 -25.60
N TYR A 297 8.26 -27.04 -25.18
CA TYR A 297 8.74 -25.97 -26.04
C TYR A 297 9.83 -26.49 -26.99
N ASP A 298 9.57 -26.36 -28.30
CA ASP A 298 10.57 -26.58 -29.34
C ASP A 298 11.03 -25.22 -29.91
N PRO A 299 12.33 -24.87 -29.78
CA PRO A 299 12.84 -23.63 -30.36
C PRO A 299 12.69 -23.53 -31.88
N ALA A 300 12.59 -24.67 -32.59
CA ALA A 300 12.41 -24.74 -34.04
C ALA A 300 10.91 -24.63 -34.47
N ALA A 301 9.99 -24.67 -33.52
CA ALA A 301 8.56 -24.59 -33.81
C ALA A 301 8.14 -23.26 -34.50
N GLY A 302 7.14 -23.31 -35.35
CA GLY A 302 6.58 -22.14 -36.01
C GLY A 302 5.94 -21.14 -35.03
N ASP A 303 5.83 -19.87 -35.43
CA ASP A 303 5.34 -18.79 -34.55
C ASP A 303 3.94 -19.07 -34.02
N GLY A 304 3.05 -19.66 -34.82
CA GLY A 304 1.70 -20.04 -34.39
C GLY A 304 1.70 -21.11 -33.29
N GLU A 305 2.58 -22.10 -33.37
CA GLU A 305 2.74 -23.14 -32.34
C GLU A 305 3.29 -22.57 -31.04
N VAL A 306 4.29 -21.68 -31.15
CA VAL A 306 4.91 -20.96 -30.03
C VAL A 306 3.87 -20.10 -29.30
N THR A 307 3.08 -19.33 -30.03
CA THR A 307 2.00 -18.49 -29.53
C THR A 307 0.93 -19.32 -28.81
N ALA A 308 0.50 -20.44 -29.46
CA ALA A 308 -0.48 -21.34 -28.87
C ALA A 308 0.02 -22.00 -27.58
N LEU A 309 1.31 -22.41 -27.54
CA LEU A 309 1.92 -22.99 -26.35
C LEU A 309 2.03 -21.95 -25.23
N ALA A 310 2.52 -20.74 -25.51
CA ALA A 310 2.65 -19.67 -24.52
C ALA A 310 1.28 -19.34 -23.88
N THR A 311 0.23 -19.25 -24.67
CA THR A 311 -1.14 -19.01 -24.14
C THR A 311 -1.58 -20.14 -23.21
N LYS A 312 -1.30 -21.41 -23.56
CA LYS A 312 -1.62 -22.56 -22.69
C LYS A 312 -0.82 -22.53 -21.39
N VAL A 313 0.46 -22.19 -21.46
CA VAL A 313 1.36 -22.08 -20.28
C VAL A 313 0.86 -21.00 -19.34
N LEU A 314 0.59 -19.79 -19.84
CA LEU A 314 0.08 -18.69 -19.04
C LEU A 314 -1.28 -19.02 -18.40
N LYS A 315 -2.23 -19.57 -19.17
CA LYS A 315 -3.55 -19.99 -18.65
C LYS A 315 -3.46 -21.06 -17.58
N ALA A 316 -2.50 -22.00 -17.69
CA ALA A 316 -2.30 -23.03 -16.70
C ALA A 316 -1.59 -22.52 -15.42
N ARG A 317 -0.99 -21.35 -15.47
CA ARG A 317 -0.26 -20.71 -14.38
C ARG A 317 -0.76 -19.28 -14.11
N LYS A 318 -2.10 -19.13 -14.10
CA LYS A 318 -2.77 -17.90 -13.74
C LYS A 318 -2.47 -17.47 -12.30
N GLY A 319 -2.52 -16.14 -12.10
CA GLY A 319 -2.38 -15.52 -10.79
C GLY A 319 -0.94 -15.18 -10.41
N ASP A 320 -0.82 -14.52 -9.28
CA ASP A 320 0.44 -14.05 -8.71
C ASP A 320 1.32 -15.18 -8.15
N ALA A 321 0.68 -16.28 -7.71
CA ALA A 321 1.38 -17.40 -7.08
C ALA A 321 2.50 -18.01 -7.95
N TYR A 322 2.34 -17.99 -9.28
CA TYR A 322 3.31 -18.52 -10.22
C TYR A 322 4.13 -17.42 -10.92
N GLY A 323 3.57 -16.22 -11.05
CA GLY A 323 4.24 -15.06 -11.63
C GLY A 323 4.57 -15.16 -13.12
N TYR A 324 3.99 -16.11 -13.87
CA TYR A 324 4.34 -16.37 -15.28
C TYR A 324 4.05 -15.19 -16.21
N ALA A 325 2.96 -14.46 -15.97
CA ALA A 325 2.67 -13.24 -16.73
C ALA A 325 3.72 -12.16 -16.51
N ALA A 326 4.11 -11.91 -15.25
CA ALA A 326 5.19 -10.99 -14.92
C ALA A 326 6.54 -11.45 -15.49
N MET A 327 6.84 -12.76 -15.49
CA MET A 327 8.03 -13.33 -16.12
C MET A 327 8.03 -13.10 -17.63
N MET A 328 6.89 -13.19 -18.30
CA MET A 328 6.80 -12.91 -19.72
C MET A 328 7.12 -11.44 -20.00
N ILE A 329 6.50 -10.53 -19.25
CA ILE A 329 6.78 -9.10 -19.36
C ILE A 329 8.24 -8.77 -19.08
N SER A 330 8.87 -9.40 -18.08
CA SER A 330 10.29 -9.18 -17.76
C SER A 330 11.26 -9.56 -18.90
N GLN A 331 10.80 -10.31 -19.91
CA GLN A 331 11.58 -10.60 -21.11
C GLN A 331 11.57 -9.44 -22.14
N CYS A 332 10.75 -8.41 -21.93
CA CYS A 332 10.82 -7.20 -22.73
C CYS A 332 12.07 -6.40 -22.34
N GLN A 333 12.86 -6.01 -23.31
CA GLN A 333 14.12 -5.27 -23.11
C GLN A 333 13.91 -3.75 -23.23
N HIS A 334 12.85 -3.34 -23.92
CA HIS A 334 12.49 -1.93 -24.16
C HIS A 334 10.97 -1.77 -24.11
N ALA A 335 10.52 -0.53 -23.88
CA ALA A 335 9.11 -0.18 -23.80
C ALA A 335 8.30 -0.53 -25.05
N ASP A 336 8.92 -0.51 -26.24
CA ASP A 336 8.27 -0.87 -27.52
C ASP A 336 7.95 -2.37 -27.65
N GLN A 337 8.56 -3.22 -26.81
CA GLN A 337 8.26 -4.64 -26.75
C GLN A 337 7.12 -4.98 -25.77
N LEU A 338 6.69 -4.04 -24.94
CA LEU A 338 5.54 -4.22 -24.08
C LEU A 338 4.25 -4.35 -24.90
N PRO A 339 3.24 -5.08 -24.40
CA PRO A 339 1.91 -5.07 -25.00
C PRO A 339 1.41 -3.64 -25.16
N ALA A 340 0.86 -3.34 -26.34
CA ALA A 340 0.43 -1.97 -26.68
C ALA A 340 -0.62 -1.43 -25.70
N THR A 341 -1.59 -2.25 -25.31
CA THR A 341 -2.61 -1.91 -24.32
C THR A 341 -1.98 -1.54 -22.95
N ILE A 342 -1.03 -2.34 -22.46
CA ILE A 342 -0.37 -2.09 -21.17
C ILE A 342 0.45 -0.80 -21.23
N ARG A 343 1.17 -0.58 -22.31
CA ARG A 343 1.95 0.64 -22.51
C ARG A 343 1.05 1.88 -22.55
N GLU A 344 -0.05 1.84 -23.30
CA GLU A 344 -1.04 2.93 -23.38
C GLU A 344 -1.60 3.30 -22.01
N ILE A 345 -1.96 2.29 -21.19
CA ILE A 345 -2.45 2.50 -19.82
C ILE A 345 -1.40 3.25 -19.00
N LEU A 346 -0.16 2.79 -18.99
CA LEU A 346 0.95 3.40 -18.23
C LEU A 346 1.24 4.82 -18.68
N GLU A 347 1.31 5.08 -20.00
CA GLU A 347 1.53 6.43 -20.56
C GLU A 347 0.38 7.39 -20.20
N THR A 348 -0.87 6.89 -20.24
CA THR A 348 -2.04 7.72 -19.92
C THR A 348 -2.08 8.09 -18.43
N ILE A 349 -1.78 7.14 -17.56
CA ILE A 349 -1.68 7.41 -16.11
C ILE A 349 -0.59 8.45 -15.85
N HIS A 350 0.59 8.29 -16.45
CA HIS A 350 1.68 9.25 -16.31
C HIS A 350 1.26 10.66 -16.75
N LYS A 351 0.66 10.80 -17.93
CA LYS A 351 0.18 12.10 -18.47
C LYS A 351 -0.87 12.75 -17.55
N ALA A 352 -1.82 11.96 -17.05
CA ALA A 352 -2.86 12.49 -16.15
C ALA A 352 -2.27 13.02 -14.83
N LEU A 353 -1.25 12.34 -14.28
CA LEU A 353 -0.60 12.76 -13.04
C LEU A 353 0.35 13.95 -13.24
N SER A 354 1.01 14.05 -14.38
CA SER A 354 1.89 15.17 -14.73
C SER A 354 1.09 16.46 -14.90
N ALA A 355 -0.07 16.39 -15.56
CA ALA A 355 -0.96 17.56 -15.73
C ALA A 355 -1.42 18.13 -14.37
N VAL A 356 -1.78 17.28 -13.41
CA VAL A 356 -2.16 17.72 -12.04
C VAL A 356 -0.97 18.35 -11.31
N SER A 357 0.26 17.93 -11.60
CA SER A 357 1.45 18.48 -10.94
C SER A 357 1.83 19.87 -11.50
N GLU A 358 1.56 20.15 -12.75
CA GLU A 358 1.79 21.46 -13.39
C GLU A 358 0.82 22.51 -12.85
N ASP A 359 -0.46 22.15 -12.62
CA ASP A 359 -1.45 23.05 -12.05
C ASP A 359 -1.10 23.45 -10.59
N VAL A 360 -0.39 22.59 -9.84
CA VAL A 360 0.05 22.86 -8.46
C VAL A 360 1.37 23.64 -8.41
N ALA A 361 2.16 23.65 -9.47
CA ALA A 361 3.49 24.28 -9.56
C ALA A 361 3.45 25.77 -9.96
N ALA A 362 2.28 26.38 -10.11
CA ALA A 362 2.18 27.83 -10.31
C ALA A 362 2.79 28.55 -9.09
N PRO A 363 3.74 29.49 -9.25
CA PRO A 363 4.36 30.17 -8.13
C PRO A 363 3.29 30.91 -7.32
N PRO A 364 3.43 30.94 -5.98
CA PRO A 364 2.53 31.75 -5.16
C PRO A 364 2.61 33.20 -5.64
N PRO A 365 1.51 33.94 -5.60
CA PRO A 365 1.54 35.36 -5.95
C PRO A 365 2.58 36.09 -5.06
N ASP A 366 3.29 37.04 -5.67
CA ASP A 366 4.44 37.77 -5.08
C ASP A 366 4.15 38.57 -3.79
N ASP A 367 3.04 38.36 -3.13
CA ASP A 367 2.56 39.13 -1.97
C ASP A 367 2.99 38.59 -0.59
N LEU A 368 4.11 37.85 -0.51
CA LEU A 368 4.63 37.34 0.78
C LEU A 368 5.63 38.26 1.49
N GLU A 369 5.91 39.47 0.98
CA GLU A 369 6.81 40.41 1.64
C GLU A 369 6.21 41.11 2.90
N ASP A 370 4.89 40.98 3.15
CA ASP A 370 4.23 41.69 4.26
C ASP A 370 3.93 40.82 5.51
N LEU A 371 4.49 39.62 5.62
CA LEU A 371 4.17 38.68 6.73
C LEU A 371 5.35 38.36 7.68
N PHE A 372 6.47 39.14 7.63
CA PHE A 372 7.54 39.04 8.62
C PHE A 372 7.96 40.38 9.18
#